data_0d18d5d079a7ca4ffbadded2aa5c75f3
#
_entry.id   0d18d5d079a7ca4ffbadded2aa5c75f3
#
_cell.length_a   1.000
_cell.length_b   1.000
_cell.length_c   1.000
_cell.angle_alpha   90.00
_cell.angle_beta   90.00
_cell.angle_gamma   90.00
#
_symmetry.space_group_name_H-M   'P 1'
#
loop_
_entity.id
_entity.type
_entity.pdbx_description
1 polymer ?
#
loop_
_entity_poly.entity_id
_entity_poly.type
_entity_poly.pdbx_seq_one_letter_code
_entity_poly.pdbx_strand_id
1 'polypeptide(L)'
;VASLGASCKFISVVGEDDTGTFVMDDLNASGVRHCLITDTKRPTTLKRRYVADSQKVFRVSNLDDNDVDISIEQKIVNAVEKSIKSCDFIILSDFVYGVITPDVLKKVVELARKNDVKLFGDLQCSSQIGNVLKFCDFDMIFPTEKEARLALGNKDDSLEFLSRELLRKSRCKNL
;
A
#
# COMPACT_ATOMS: atom_id res chain seq x y z
N VAL A 1 -1.39 -5.09 -12.58
CA VAL A 1 -0.47 -6.23 -12.53
C VAL A 1 -1.11 -7.42 -13.26
N ALA A 2 -2.25 -7.96 -12.80
CA ALA A 2 -2.92 -9.09 -13.44
C ALA A 2 -3.27 -8.81 -14.92
N SER A 3 -3.84 -7.66 -15.24
CA SER A 3 -4.17 -7.23 -16.60
C SER A 3 -2.95 -7.09 -17.53
N LEU A 4 -1.74 -7.05 -16.99
CA LEU A 4 -0.48 -7.07 -17.74
C LEU A 4 0.08 -8.50 -17.90
N GLY A 5 -0.68 -9.52 -17.53
CA GLY A 5 -0.31 -10.92 -17.70
C GLY A 5 0.50 -11.54 -16.55
N ALA A 6 0.75 -10.79 -15.46
CA ALA A 6 1.47 -11.34 -14.31
C ALA A 6 0.51 -12.07 -13.35
N SER A 7 0.98 -13.16 -12.72
CA SER A 7 0.26 -13.81 -11.64
C SER A 7 0.27 -12.92 -10.39
N CYS A 8 -0.90 -12.54 -9.90
CA CYS A 8 -1.05 -11.65 -8.76
C CYS A 8 -1.83 -12.32 -7.62
N LYS A 9 -1.40 -12.09 -6.39
CA LYS A 9 -2.19 -12.35 -5.19
C LYS A 9 -2.36 -11.05 -4.42
N PHE A 10 -3.59 -10.64 -4.22
CA PHE A 10 -3.95 -9.44 -3.48
C PHE A 10 -4.22 -9.78 -2.01
N ILE A 11 -3.56 -9.09 -1.07
CA ILE A 11 -3.78 -9.22 0.37
C ILE A 11 -4.20 -7.87 0.90
N SER A 12 -5.35 -7.80 1.56
CA SER A 12 -5.87 -6.55 2.13
C SER A 12 -6.84 -6.81 3.27
N VAL A 13 -7.28 -5.72 3.92
CA VAL A 13 -8.27 -5.71 4.98
C VAL A 13 -9.56 -5.10 4.45
N VAL A 14 -10.69 -5.71 4.76
CA VAL A 14 -12.03 -5.21 4.47
C VAL A 14 -12.90 -5.25 5.73
N GLY A 15 -13.94 -4.44 5.77
CA GLY A 15 -14.98 -4.53 6.79
C GLY A 15 -15.96 -5.67 6.53
N GLU A 16 -16.83 -5.92 7.50
CA GLU A 16 -17.97 -6.82 7.35
C GLU A 16 -19.17 -6.03 6.83
N ASP A 17 -19.10 -5.61 5.55
CA ASP A 17 -20.08 -4.74 4.91
C ASP A 17 -20.26 -5.07 3.41
N ASP A 18 -21.29 -4.44 2.80
CA ASP A 18 -21.61 -4.63 1.37
C ASP A 18 -20.44 -4.21 0.46
N THR A 19 -19.64 -3.21 0.89
CA THR A 19 -18.47 -2.77 0.13
C THR A 19 -17.38 -3.84 0.14
N GLY A 20 -17.18 -4.54 1.26
CA GLY A 20 -16.24 -5.66 1.37
C GLY A 20 -16.69 -6.84 0.48
N THR A 21 -17.98 -7.14 0.47
CA THR A 21 -18.57 -8.15 -0.43
C THR A 21 -18.35 -7.77 -1.89
N PHE A 22 -18.62 -6.51 -2.25
CA PHE A 22 -18.37 -6.02 -3.61
C PHE A 22 -16.90 -6.17 -4.04
N VAL A 23 -15.95 -5.84 -3.16
CA VAL A 23 -14.51 -6.00 -3.44
C VAL A 23 -14.17 -7.47 -3.70
N MET A 24 -14.72 -8.39 -2.91
CA MET A 24 -14.49 -9.82 -3.09
C MET A 24 -15.03 -10.31 -4.44
N ASP A 25 -16.23 -9.90 -4.80
CA ASP A 25 -16.87 -10.30 -6.07
C ASP A 25 -16.12 -9.75 -7.27
N ASP A 26 -15.66 -8.49 -7.21
CA ASP A 26 -14.87 -7.86 -8.28
C ASP A 26 -13.52 -8.54 -8.48
N LEU A 27 -12.81 -8.89 -7.40
CA LEU A 27 -11.56 -9.64 -7.47
C LEU A 27 -11.75 -11.03 -8.07
N ASN A 28 -12.84 -11.73 -7.71
CA ASN A 28 -13.21 -13.02 -8.29
C ASN A 28 -13.51 -12.89 -9.78
N ALA A 29 -14.32 -11.91 -10.17
CA ALA A 29 -14.67 -11.65 -11.57
C ALA A 29 -13.43 -11.30 -12.42
N SER A 30 -12.47 -10.59 -11.84
CA SER A 30 -11.20 -10.24 -12.47
C SER A 30 -10.16 -11.37 -12.47
N GLY A 31 -10.49 -12.53 -11.89
CA GLY A 31 -9.56 -13.68 -11.79
C GLY A 31 -8.32 -13.41 -10.90
N VAL A 32 -8.38 -12.41 -10.02
CA VAL A 32 -7.26 -12.08 -9.12
C VAL A 32 -7.34 -12.95 -7.87
N ARG A 33 -6.31 -13.77 -7.64
CA ARG A 33 -6.19 -14.49 -6.37
C ARG A 33 -6.08 -13.50 -5.23
N HIS A 34 -6.82 -13.72 -4.15
CA HIS A 34 -6.83 -12.78 -3.04
C HIS A 34 -6.87 -13.47 -1.67
N CYS A 35 -6.52 -12.71 -0.65
CA CYS A 35 -6.74 -13.01 0.76
C CYS A 35 -7.25 -11.73 1.41
N LEU A 36 -8.58 -11.60 1.48
CA LEU A 36 -9.22 -10.50 2.19
C LEU A 36 -9.41 -10.91 3.66
N ILE A 37 -8.90 -10.08 4.55
CA ILE A 37 -8.98 -10.26 6.00
C ILE A 37 -10.10 -9.37 6.49
N THR A 38 -11.15 -9.97 7.06
CA THR A 38 -12.27 -9.20 7.62
C THR A 38 -11.89 -8.63 8.98
N ASP A 39 -12.04 -7.31 9.12
CA ASP A 39 -11.99 -6.59 10.38
C ASP A 39 -13.38 -6.02 10.69
N THR A 40 -14.05 -6.57 11.70
CA THR A 40 -15.41 -6.19 12.08
C THR A 40 -15.49 -4.83 12.78
N LYS A 41 -14.36 -4.23 13.10
CA LYS A 41 -14.28 -2.95 13.83
C LYS A 41 -14.15 -1.74 12.91
N ARG A 42 -13.93 -1.95 11.61
CA ARG A 42 -13.78 -0.86 10.64
C ARG A 42 -14.64 -1.07 9.40
N PRO A 43 -15.08 0.00 8.74
CA PRO A 43 -15.71 -0.11 7.45
C PRO A 43 -14.68 -0.45 6.36
N THR A 44 -15.12 -1.11 5.30
CA THR A 44 -14.33 -1.17 4.07
C THR A 44 -14.11 0.24 3.52
N THR A 45 -12.86 0.59 3.23
CA THR A 45 -12.55 1.93 2.71
C THR A 45 -13.27 2.19 1.39
N LEU A 46 -14.14 3.17 1.37
CA LEU A 46 -14.88 3.60 0.19
C LEU A 46 -14.60 5.07 -0.12
N LYS A 47 -14.13 5.33 -1.34
CA LYS A 47 -13.93 6.69 -1.86
C LYS A 47 -14.88 6.94 -3.03
N ARG A 48 -15.96 7.68 -2.77
CA ARG A 48 -16.95 8.04 -3.80
C ARG A 48 -16.61 9.41 -4.39
N ARG A 49 -16.43 9.44 -5.69
CA ARG A 49 -16.19 10.69 -6.43
C ARG A 49 -17.45 11.08 -7.19
N TYR A 50 -17.90 12.30 -6.98
CA TYR A 50 -19.00 12.89 -7.71
C TYR A 50 -18.44 13.73 -8.85
N VAL A 51 -18.89 13.45 -10.07
CA VAL A 51 -18.40 14.06 -11.30
C VAL A 51 -19.60 14.65 -12.03
N ALA A 52 -19.49 15.91 -12.49
CA ALA A 52 -20.43 16.57 -13.36
C ALA A 52 -19.65 17.13 -14.57
N ASP A 53 -20.15 16.90 -15.77
CA ASP A 53 -19.52 17.36 -17.03
C ASP A 53 -18.02 17.04 -17.10
N SER A 54 -17.63 15.83 -16.69
CA SER A 54 -16.24 15.35 -16.63
C SER A 54 -15.35 16.06 -15.60
N GLN A 55 -15.91 16.97 -14.79
CA GLN A 55 -15.18 17.64 -13.72
C GLN A 55 -15.47 16.98 -12.36
N LYS A 56 -14.42 16.78 -11.55
CA LYS A 56 -14.58 16.30 -10.18
C LYS A 56 -15.16 17.43 -9.32
N VAL A 57 -16.41 17.27 -8.88
CA VAL A 57 -17.09 18.24 -8.03
C VAL A 57 -16.66 18.09 -6.57
N PHE A 58 -16.83 16.90 -6.01
CA PHE A 58 -16.38 16.59 -4.66
C PHE A 58 -16.15 15.08 -4.48
N ARG A 59 -15.51 14.74 -3.36
CA ARG A 59 -15.25 13.36 -2.94
C ARG A 59 -15.75 13.15 -1.52
N VAL A 60 -16.46 12.05 -1.32
CA VAL A 60 -16.83 11.54 0.02
C VAL A 60 -16.00 10.30 0.28
N SER A 61 -15.36 10.25 1.45
CA SER A 61 -14.59 9.08 1.89
C SER A 61 -15.22 8.52 3.16
N ASN A 62 -15.51 7.21 3.15
CA ASN A 62 -15.86 6.45 4.34
C ASN A 62 -14.68 5.52 4.63
N LEU A 63 -13.96 5.77 5.70
CA LEU A 63 -12.74 5.03 6.07
C LEU A 63 -12.45 5.17 7.56
N ASP A 64 -11.68 4.25 8.08
CA ASP A 64 -10.98 4.32 9.36
C ASP A 64 -9.48 4.38 9.07
N ASP A 65 -8.76 5.32 9.66
CA ASP A 65 -7.31 5.52 9.48
C ASP A 65 -6.49 5.12 10.72
N ASN A 66 -7.13 4.57 11.73
CA ASN A 66 -6.42 3.98 12.86
C ASN A 66 -5.68 2.69 12.42
N ASP A 67 -4.61 2.36 13.13
CA ASP A 67 -3.89 1.11 12.91
C ASP A 67 -4.81 -0.09 13.20
N VAL A 68 -4.65 -1.15 12.39
CA VAL A 68 -5.37 -2.42 12.60
C VAL A 68 -4.90 -3.07 13.91
N ASP A 69 -5.80 -3.83 14.55
CA ASP A 69 -5.45 -4.58 15.75
C ASP A 69 -4.36 -5.63 15.50
N ILE A 70 -3.59 -5.97 16.53
CA ILE A 70 -2.52 -7.00 16.50
C ILE A 70 -3.02 -8.32 15.88
N SER A 71 -4.25 -8.71 16.14
CA SER A 71 -4.85 -9.93 15.58
C SER A 71 -5.00 -9.86 14.05
N ILE A 72 -5.28 -8.69 13.51
CA ILE A 72 -5.37 -8.43 12.06
C ILE A 72 -3.95 -8.36 11.46
N GLU A 73 -3.02 -7.66 12.11
CA GLU A 73 -1.61 -7.65 11.72
C GLU A 73 -1.06 -9.06 11.55
N GLN A 74 -1.32 -9.93 12.54
CA GLN A 74 -0.86 -11.33 12.49
C GLN A 74 -1.47 -12.08 11.31
N LYS A 75 -2.75 -11.86 10.99
CA LYS A 75 -3.39 -12.48 9.82
C LYS A 75 -2.75 -11.99 8.51
N ILE A 76 -2.41 -10.69 8.40
CA ILE A 76 -1.71 -10.12 7.23
C ILE A 76 -0.35 -10.79 7.07
N VAL A 77 0.45 -10.81 8.13
CA VAL A 77 1.79 -11.42 8.10
C VAL A 77 1.72 -12.90 7.73
N ASN A 78 0.80 -13.67 8.32
CA ASN A 78 0.59 -15.07 7.99
C ASN A 78 0.18 -15.29 6.52
N ALA A 79 -0.64 -14.38 5.96
CA ALA A 79 -1.04 -14.45 4.56
C ALA A 79 0.15 -14.21 3.61
N VAL A 80 1.04 -13.27 3.97
CA VAL A 80 2.29 -13.02 3.25
C VAL A 80 3.21 -14.23 3.36
N GLU A 81 3.45 -14.75 4.55
CA GLU A 81 4.32 -15.89 4.80
C GLU A 81 3.92 -17.14 4.00
N LYS A 82 2.62 -17.42 3.92
CA LYS A 82 2.08 -18.53 3.12
C LYS A 82 2.31 -18.36 1.61
N SER A 83 2.56 -17.13 1.15
CA SER A 83 2.66 -16.81 -0.28
C SER A 83 4.10 -16.53 -0.72
N ILE A 84 4.97 -16.17 0.20
CA ILE A 84 6.30 -15.60 -0.09
C ILE A 84 7.18 -16.51 -0.96
N LYS A 85 7.11 -17.82 -0.75
CA LYS A 85 7.93 -18.80 -1.50
C LYS A 85 7.58 -18.91 -2.99
N SER A 86 6.42 -18.40 -3.38
CA SER A 86 5.93 -18.40 -4.76
C SER A 86 5.87 -16.98 -5.35
N CYS A 87 6.57 -16.01 -4.73
CA CYS A 87 6.60 -14.63 -5.17
C CYS A 87 7.98 -14.24 -5.69
N ASP A 88 8.01 -13.55 -6.82
CA ASP A 88 9.22 -12.88 -7.31
C ASP A 88 9.41 -11.52 -6.66
N PHE A 89 8.30 -10.85 -6.32
CA PHE A 89 8.31 -9.54 -5.66
C PHE A 89 7.02 -9.28 -4.88
N ILE A 90 7.10 -8.34 -3.94
CA ILE A 90 5.97 -7.80 -3.19
C ILE A 90 5.85 -6.32 -3.50
N ILE A 91 4.62 -5.87 -3.82
CA ILE A 91 4.26 -4.46 -3.90
C ILE A 91 3.51 -4.10 -2.62
N LEU A 92 4.06 -3.17 -1.84
CA LEU A 92 3.37 -2.56 -0.71
C LEU A 92 2.75 -1.25 -1.17
N SER A 93 1.42 -1.25 -1.37
CA SER A 93 0.66 -0.04 -1.71
C SER A 93 -0.03 0.47 -0.46
N ASP A 94 0.46 1.58 0.08
CA ASP A 94 0.02 2.13 1.36
C ASP A 94 -0.73 3.45 1.18
N PHE A 95 -2.00 3.46 1.54
CA PHE A 95 -2.87 4.64 1.54
C PHE A 95 -2.88 5.38 2.87
N VAL A 96 -2.06 4.94 3.84
CA VAL A 96 -1.98 5.51 5.20
C VAL A 96 -3.33 5.38 5.94
N TYR A 97 -3.96 4.21 5.82
CA TYR A 97 -5.21 3.88 6.52
C TYR A 97 -5.02 2.75 7.53
N GLY A 98 -3.86 2.70 8.17
CA GLY A 98 -3.58 1.82 9.29
C GLY A 98 -3.45 0.32 8.96
N VAL A 99 -3.45 -0.09 7.69
CA VAL A 99 -3.27 -1.50 7.30
C VAL A 99 -1.78 -1.89 7.29
N ILE A 100 -0.92 -0.99 6.79
CA ILE A 100 0.54 -1.19 6.77
C ILE A 100 1.14 -0.51 8.00
N THR A 101 0.91 -1.11 9.16
CA THR A 101 1.49 -0.66 10.43
C THR A 101 3.01 -0.83 10.44
N PRO A 102 3.74 -0.17 11.35
CA PRO A 102 5.18 -0.38 11.50
C PRO A 102 5.56 -1.85 11.71
N ASP A 103 4.76 -2.61 12.47
CA ASP A 103 5.02 -4.02 12.75
C ASP A 103 4.75 -4.91 11.53
N VAL A 104 3.65 -4.69 10.81
CA VAL A 104 3.37 -5.37 9.53
C VAL A 104 4.49 -5.09 8.54
N LEU A 105 4.89 -3.82 8.36
CA LEU A 105 5.97 -3.44 7.45
C LEU A 105 7.28 -4.13 7.81
N LYS A 106 7.68 -4.09 9.06
CA LYS A 106 8.89 -4.75 9.57
C LYS A 106 8.89 -6.23 9.26
N LYS A 107 7.81 -6.94 9.58
CA LYS A 107 7.68 -8.38 9.36
C LYS A 107 7.68 -8.76 7.88
N VAL A 108 7.01 -7.98 7.03
CA VAL A 108 7.02 -8.22 5.58
C VAL A 108 8.43 -8.02 4.99
N VAL A 109 9.15 -7.00 5.43
CA VAL A 109 10.55 -6.77 5.01
C VAL A 109 11.45 -7.92 5.46
N GLU A 110 11.34 -8.38 6.72
CA GLU A 110 12.09 -9.53 7.23
C GLU A 110 11.83 -10.80 6.40
N LEU A 111 10.57 -11.09 6.11
CA LEU A 111 10.16 -12.24 5.30
C LEU A 111 10.70 -12.15 3.86
N ALA A 112 10.59 -10.98 3.23
CA ALA A 112 11.07 -10.77 1.87
C ALA A 112 12.58 -10.98 1.77
N ARG A 113 13.35 -10.40 2.69
CA ARG A 113 14.81 -10.57 2.72
C ARG A 113 15.23 -12.01 2.96
N LYS A 114 14.57 -12.72 3.88
CA LYS A 114 14.85 -14.14 4.17
C LYS A 114 14.62 -15.03 2.95
N ASN A 115 13.74 -14.65 2.04
CA ASN A 115 13.36 -15.44 0.86
C ASN A 115 13.88 -14.86 -0.47
N ASP A 116 14.74 -13.83 -0.43
CA ASP A 116 15.29 -13.12 -1.59
C ASP A 116 14.21 -12.55 -2.53
N VAL A 117 13.09 -12.09 -1.96
CA VAL A 117 11.96 -11.49 -2.67
C VAL A 117 12.14 -9.98 -2.72
N LYS A 118 11.99 -9.39 -3.91
CA LYS A 118 12.12 -7.94 -4.12
C LYS A 118 10.95 -7.18 -3.53
N LEU A 119 11.24 -5.96 -3.03
CA LEU A 119 10.27 -5.08 -2.41
C LEU A 119 10.07 -3.81 -3.23
N PHE A 120 8.82 -3.53 -3.56
CA PHE A 120 8.39 -2.30 -4.22
C PHE A 120 7.40 -1.56 -3.32
N GLY A 121 7.61 -0.25 -3.14
CA GLY A 121 6.81 0.58 -2.23
C GLY A 121 6.12 1.72 -2.96
N ASP A 122 4.80 1.80 -2.84
CA ASP A 122 3.96 2.89 -3.33
C ASP A 122 3.19 3.50 -2.16
N LEU A 123 3.46 4.78 -1.88
CA LEU A 123 2.79 5.54 -0.84
C LEU A 123 1.79 6.51 -1.46
N GLN A 124 0.54 6.42 -1.06
CA GLN A 124 -0.54 7.25 -1.60
C GLN A 124 -1.03 8.26 -0.55
N CYS A 125 -0.44 9.44 -0.52
CA CYS A 125 -0.82 10.53 0.39
C CYS A 125 -2.01 11.35 -0.14
N SER A 126 -3.18 10.73 -0.30
CA SER A 126 -4.35 11.42 -0.87
C SER A 126 -5.24 12.13 0.15
N SER A 127 -5.30 11.63 1.38
CA SER A 127 -6.14 12.15 2.47
C SER A 127 -5.35 12.28 3.77
N GLN A 128 -4.32 11.45 3.94
CA GLN A 128 -3.45 11.41 5.10
C GLN A 128 -2.03 11.80 4.72
N ILE A 129 -1.27 12.28 5.70
CA ILE A 129 0.15 12.60 5.51
C ILE A 129 0.95 11.37 5.89
N GLY A 130 1.62 10.78 4.90
CA GLY A 130 2.57 9.70 5.11
C GLY A 130 3.99 10.13 4.80
N ASN A 131 4.96 9.33 5.25
CA ASN A 131 6.36 9.55 4.95
C ASN A 131 6.91 8.37 4.14
N VAL A 132 7.26 8.62 2.88
CA VAL A 132 7.79 7.59 1.97
C VAL A 132 9.12 6.99 2.44
N LEU A 133 9.83 7.66 3.33
CA LEU A 133 11.05 7.13 3.97
C LEU A 133 10.79 5.92 4.88
N LYS A 134 9.51 5.59 5.18
CA LYS A 134 9.18 4.31 5.85
C LYS A 134 9.62 3.09 5.03
N PHE A 135 9.67 3.20 3.71
CA PHE A 135 10.13 2.14 2.81
C PHE A 135 11.67 2.13 2.68
N CYS A 136 12.34 1.89 3.80
CA CYS A 136 13.80 1.79 3.80
C CYS A 136 14.30 0.48 3.20
N ASP A 137 15.42 0.58 2.45
CA ASP A 137 16.11 -0.58 1.85
C ASP A 137 15.24 -1.37 0.83
N PHE A 138 14.26 -0.73 0.22
CA PHE A 138 13.45 -1.34 -0.85
C PHE A 138 14.22 -1.40 -2.18
N ASP A 139 13.83 -2.31 -3.07
CA ASP A 139 14.42 -2.37 -4.40
C ASP A 139 13.96 -1.19 -5.27
N MET A 140 12.72 -0.71 -5.08
CA MET A 140 12.19 0.48 -5.73
C MET A 140 11.04 1.10 -4.91
N ILE A 141 10.95 2.42 -4.92
CA ILE A 141 9.81 3.17 -4.39
C ILE A 141 9.30 4.17 -5.43
N PHE A 142 8.00 4.50 -5.38
CA PHE A 142 7.32 5.32 -6.39
C PHE A 142 6.74 6.60 -5.79
N PRO A 143 7.57 7.53 -5.31
CA PRO A 143 7.08 8.78 -4.74
C PRO A 143 6.65 9.76 -5.83
N THR A 144 5.57 10.49 -5.58
CA THR A 144 5.32 11.74 -6.29
C THR A 144 6.29 12.82 -5.80
N GLU A 145 6.47 13.88 -6.59
CA GLU A 145 7.26 15.04 -6.16
C GLU A 145 6.79 15.60 -4.82
N LYS A 146 5.48 15.69 -4.63
CA LYS A 146 4.89 16.17 -3.37
C LYS A 146 5.28 15.30 -2.17
N GLU A 147 5.24 14.00 -2.31
CA GLU A 147 5.63 13.03 -1.26
C GLU A 147 7.12 13.10 -0.95
N ALA A 148 7.96 13.23 -1.99
CA ALA A 148 9.39 13.44 -1.83
C ALA A 148 9.70 14.73 -1.07
N ARG A 149 9.06 15.85 -1.43
CA ARG A 149 9.21 17.13 -0.75
C ARG A 149 8.77 17.08 0.71
N LEU A 150 7.64 16.45 0.98
CA LEU A 150 7.14 16.26 2.35
C LEU A 150 8.11 15.42 3.19
N ALA A 151 8.58 14.30 2.65
CA ALA A 151 9.47 13.39 3.35
C ALA A 151 10.85 14.00 3.68
N LEU A 152 11.34 14.88 2.80
CA LEU A 152 12.63 15.55 2.96
C LEU A 152 12.52 16.90 3.68
N GLY A 153 11.31 17.44 3.88
CA GLY A 153 11.10 18.79 4.40
C GLY A 153 11.65 19.88 3.47
N ASN A 154 11.70 19.62 2.16
CA ASN A 154 12.37 20.45 1.17
C ASN A 154 11.41 20.92 0.09
N LYS A 155 11.21 22.23 -0.03
CA LYS A 155 10.25 22.83 -0.95
C LYS A 155 10.87 23.38 -2.23
N ASP A 156 12.15 23.73 -2.21
CA ASP A 156 12.74 24.65 -3.19
C ASP A 156 13.75 23.98 -4.13
N ASP A 157 14.39 22.89 -3.71
CA ASP A 157 15.42 22.23 -4.51
C ASP A 157 14.86 21.50 -5.74
N SER A 158 15.74 21.23 -6.70
CA SER A 158 15.42 20.53 -7.94
C SER A 158 14.98 19.08 -7.70
N LEU A 159 14.20 18.51 -8.63
CA LEU A 159 13.81 17.10 -8.60
C LEU A 159 15.01 16.16 -8.54
N GLU A 160 16.08 16.51 -9.23
CA GLU A 160 17.33 15.72 -9.23
C GLU A 160 17.95 15.66 -7.83
N PHE A 161 18.01 16.81 -7.14
CA PHE A 161 18.49 16.86 -5.76
C PHE A 161 17.59 16.04 -4.83
N LEU A 162 16.27 16.23 -4.93
CA LEU A 162 15.29 15.49 -4.13
C LEU A 162 15.43 13.98 -4.33
N SER A 163 15.58 13.53 -5.58
CA SER A 163 15.74 12.12 -5.91
C SER A 163 17.00 11.52 -5.30
N ARG A 164 18.14 12.21 -5.40
CA ARG A 164 19.40 11.79 -4.78
C ARG A 164 19.30 11.69 -3.26
N GLU A 165 18.73 12.72 -2.63
CA GLU A 165 18.56 12.74 -1.16
C GLU A 165 17.57 11.67 -0.70
N LEU A 166 16.52 11.42 -1.46
CA LEU A 166 15.55 10.39 -1.14
C LEU A 166 16.19 9.00 -1.21
N LEU A 167 16.92 8.69 -2.28
CA LEU A 167 17.70 7.45 -2.41
C LEU A 167 18.69 7.27 -1.25
N ARG A 168 19.43 8.33 -0.94
CA ARG A 168 20.42 8.30 0.15
C ARG A 168 19.78 8.00 1.51
N LYS A 169 18.65 8.68 1.83
CA LYS A 169 17.97 8.53 3.13
C LYS A 169 17.19 7.22 3.24
N SER A 170 16.50 6.82 2.18
CA SER A 170 15.73 5.57 2.16
C SER A 170 16.61 4.34 1.95
N ARG A 171 17.82 4.50 1.44
CA ARG A 171 18.69 3.41 1.00
C ARG A 171 18.02 2.47 -0.02
N CYS A 172 17.03 2.97 -0.74
CA CYS A 172 16.42 2.24 -1.84
C CYS A 172 17.37 2.16 -3.04
N LYS A 173 17.22 1.11 -3.85
CA LYS A 173 18.08 0.95 -5.02
C LYS A 173 17.64 1.83 -6.19
N ASN A 174 16.33 2.11 -6.30
CA ASN A 174 15.74 2.85 -7.40
C ASN A 174 14.54 3.71 -6.93
N LEU A 175 14.24 4.76 -7.73
CA LEU A 175 13.04 5.58 -7.66
C LEU A 175 12.28 5.50 -8.98
#